data_a97a9673106fba58cd576642d2a4d15f
#
_entry.id   a97a9673106fba58cd576642d2a4d15f
#
_cell.length_a   1.000
_cell.length_b   1.000
_cell.length_c   1.000
_cell.angle_alpha   90.00
_cell.angle_beta   90.00
_cell.angle_gamma   90.00
#
_symmetry.space_group_name_H-M   'P 1'
#
loop_
_entity.id
_entity.type
_entity.pdbx_description
1 polymer ?
#
loop_
_entity_poly.entity_id
_entity_poly.type
_entity_poly.pdbx_seq_one_letter_code
_entity_poly.pdbx_strand_id
1 'polypeptide(L)'
;MHDTSFTNSSAATDAASPSTDPLTPDAAGAASSPGGFQVVLDDIQHSRGTRRLLDGVHQSVALGERIGVIGENGSGKTTLMRLIAGVDKPDEGRVLVRAPGGTGYLPQIPELSPDDTVRDAIDHALAELRSLERALRRCETAMAEAEGEALDALLAEYGDLTEAFEARDGYAADARVQAAMHGLGLASVDTTRRLASLSGGEQARLGLACVLAAAPQLMLLDEPTNHLDRSALEWLEEHLRSHGGSILVISHDRVFLERVATALWDVDAEQCTIHRHGGGYAGYLKAKAALRLRREQQHQEWKEDLARQRELTRAAASHAAAGPRANADRTNGRHQRSVEKQISARVRNAKERLRRLEENPVPRPPQPMRFAARIQGGDTAGSSVAAGLYHVEVPQRLNVPDFEVRAGERVLITGPNGAGKSTLLRVLVGDLEPDRGTGTRPARTGWLPQESPVTDPALSLLDAFGAGLPGDADAHRGALLGLGLFKPSDLATSVAGLSVGQRRRLALARLLHDPADLLVLDEPTNHLSPALVEDLEEALSHYRGALVVVSHDRMLERRFTGRTVRLENGSIRD
;
A
#
# COMPACT_ATOMS: atom_id res chain seq x y z
N MET A 1 20.95 66.16 34.51
CA MET A 1 22.04 66.80 33.76
C MET A 1 22.08 66.04 32.45
N HIS A 2 21.45 66.63 31.50
CA HIS A 2 21.89 67.05 30.17
C HIS A 2 22.35 65.87 29.29
N ASP A 3 22.00 65.74 28.08
CA ASP A 3 21.10 66.45 27.18
C ASP A 3 21.41 65.91 25.78
N THR A 4 20.38 65.70 24.97
CA THR A 4 20.30 66.00 23.56
C THR A 4 21.36 65.39 22.61
N SER A 5 21.11 64.96 21.43
CA SER A 5 20.06 65.14 20.39
C SER A 5 20.68 64.86 19.01
N PHE A 6 19.83 64.49 18.06
CA PHE A 6 19.90 64.77 16.63
C PHE A 6 20.95 64.05 15.75
N THR A 7 20.73 63.55 14.64
CA THR A 7 19.78 63.55 13.52
C THR A 7 20.42 62.89 12.29
N ASN A 8 19.58 62.36 11.48
CA ASN A 8 19.60 62.38 9.99
C ASN A 8 20.34 61.26 9.21
N SER A 9 19.53 60.44 8.64
CA SER A 9 19.22 60.36 7.22
C SER A 9 20.38 60.08 6.25
N SER A 10 20.36 58.93 5.66
CA SER A 10 20.51 58.82 4.20
C SER A 10 20.14 57.42 3.70
N ALA A 11 19.25 57.39 2.77
CA ALA A 11 18.81 56.23 2.02
C ALA A 11 19.93 55.70 1.13
N ALA A 12 20.10 54.38 1.13
CA ALA A 12 20.78 53.67 0.06
C ALA A 12 19.98 52.40 -0.22
N THR A 13 19.29 52.41 -1.32
CA THR A 13 18.70 51.29 -2.02
C THR A 13 19.78 50.29 -2.34
N ASP A 14 19.67 49.08 -1.76
CA ASP A 14 20.44 47.95 -2.25
C ASP A 14 19.49 46.78 -2.56
N ALA A 15 19.57 46.35 -3.82
CA ALA A 15 18.74 45.36 -4.44
C ALA A 15 19.03 43.96 -3.83
N ALA A 16 18.04 43.42 -3.14
CA ALA A 16 18.05 42.04 -2.68
C ALA A 16 17.79 41.10 -3.84
N SER A 17 18.79 40.30 -4.17
CA SER A 17 18.65 39.09 -5.01
C SER A 17 17.74 38.06 -4.31
N PRO A 18 16.86 37.38 -5.00
CA PRO A 18 16.01 36.36 -4.41
C PRO A 18 16.83 35.11 -4.11
N SER A 19 17.00 34.78 -2.83
CA SER A 19 17.41 33.46 -2.36
C SER A 19 16.29 32.47 -2.66
N THR A 20 16.53 31.55 -3.56
CA THR A 20 15.68 30.37 -3.79
C THR A 20 15.89 29.36 -2.66
N ASP A 21 15.08 29.46 -1.62
CA ASP A 21 14.86 28.38 -0.67
C ASP A 21 13.98 27.29 -1.34
N PRO A 22 14.31 25.99 -1.16
CA PRO A 22 13.47 24.92 -1.69
C PRO A 22 12.16 24.88 -0.91
N LEU A 23 11.08 25.05 -1.65
CA LEU A 23 9.68 24.97 -1.26
C LEU A 23 9.42 23.78 -0.31
N THR A 24 9.13 24.10 0.95
CA THR A 24 8.31 23.27 1.83
C THR A 24 6.97 23.02 1.15
N PRO A 25 6.44 21.81 1.13
CA PRO A 25 5.12 21.56 0.57
C PRO A 25 4.06 22.29 1.39
N ASP A 26 3.22 23.01 0.67
CA ASP A 26 2.08 23.79 1.12
C ASP A 26 1.34 23.22 2.33
N ALA A 27 1.44 23.92 3.44
CA ALA A 27 0.51 23.84 4.56
C ALA A 27 -0.76 24.69 4.33
N ALA A 28 -1.11 24.99 3.08
CA ALA A 28 -2.26 25.80 2.70
C ALA A 28 -3.36 24.93 2.07
N GLY A 29 -4.16 24.28 2.92
CA GLY A 29 -5.32 23.49 2.53
C GLY A 29 -6.18 23.03 3.71
N ALA A 30 -5.89 23.47 4.91
CA ALA A 30 -6.79 23.28 6.06
C ALA A 30 -7.83 24.38 6.06
N ALA A 31 -8.91 24.20 5.28
CA ALA A 31 -10.14 24.92 5.53
C ALA A 31 -10.56 24.63 6.97
N SER A 32 -10.49 25.64 7.82
CA SER A 32 -10.88 25.65 9.21
C SER A 32 -12.37 25.34 9.37
N SER A 33 -12.70 24.05 9.53
CA SER A 33 -13.91 23.64 10.23
C SER A 33 -13.62 23.72 11.74
N PRO A 34 -14.56 24.12 12.59
CA PRO A 34 -14.36 24.18 14.04
C PRO A 34 -14.48 22.79 14.69
N GLY A 35 -13.82 21.78 14.15
CA GLY A 35 -13.77 20.43 14.67
C GLY A 35 -12.34 20.09 15.10
N GLY A 36 -12.13 19.84 16.38
CA GLY A 36 -10.83 19.48 16.92
C GLY A 36 -10.29 18.17 16.31
N PHE A 37 -8.97 18.01 16.30
CA PHE A 37 -8.31 16.77 15.92
C PHE A 37 -8.59 15.68 16.97
N GLN A 38 -8.89 14.48 16.50
CA GLN A 38 -9.11 13.31 17.35
C GLN A 38 -7.83 12.54 17.65
N VAL A 39 -6.92 12.47 16.68
CA VAL A 39 -5.59 11.87 16.83
C VAL A 39 -4.56 12.88 16.35
N VAL A 40 -3.48 13.06 17.12
CA VAL A 40 -2.31 13.85 16.72
C VAL A 40 -1.06 13.02 17.00
N LEU A 41 -0.28 12.82 15.96
CA LEU A 41 1.07 12.24 16.01
C LEU A 41 2.05 13.40 15.90
N ASP A 42 2.90 13.57 16.87
CA ASP A 42 3.86 14.66 16.96
C ASP A 42 5.27 14.11 17.15
N ASP A 43 6.09 14.21 16.10
CA ASP A 43 7.48 13.77 16.02
C ASP A 43 7.68 12.30 16.42
N ILE A 44 6.82 11.42 15.93
CA ILE A 44 6.87 10.01 16.29
C ILE A 44 8.08 9.32 15.69
N GLN A 45 8.90 8.75 16.58
CA GLN A 45 9.97 7.83 16.22
C GLN A 45 9.72 6.48 16.87
N HIS A 46 9.87 5.41 16.10
CA HIS A 46 9.70 4.05 16.63
C HIS A 46 10.49 3.02 15.84
N SER A 47 11.14 2.12 16.59
CA SER A 47 11.96 1.04 16.04
C SER A 47 11.50 -0.31 16.57
N ARG A 48 11.65 -1.36 15.77
CA ARG A 48 11.41 -2.74 16.19
C ARG A 48 12.72 -3.52 16.10
N GLY A 49 13.33 -3.79 17.25
CA GLY A 49 14.69 -4.31 17.30
C GLY A 49 15.68 -3.30 16.72
N THR A 50 16.45 -3.70 15.71
CA THR A 50 17.43 -2.81 15.05
C THR A 50 16.85 -2.03 13.86
N ARG A 51 15.60 -2.28 13.48
CA ARG A 51 14.97 -1.67 12.32
C ARG A 51 14.11 -0.48 12.71
N ARG A 52 14.43 0.72 12.20
CA ARG A 52 13.58 1.90 12.30
C ARG A 52 12.35 1.71 11.40
N LEU A 53 11.16 1.96 11.93
CA LEU A 53 9.89 1.86 11.23
C LEU A 53 9.25 3.23 10.99
N LEU A 54 9.37 4.13 11.96
CA LEU A 54 8.84 5.50 11.89
C LEU A 54 9.93 6.46 12.34
N ASP A 55 10.07 7.60 11.66
CA ASP A 55 11.10 8.61 11.90
C ASP A 55 10.56 10.02 11.65
N GLY A 56 10.34 10.80 12.71
CA GLY A 56 9.85 12.17 12.63
C GLY A 56 8.44 12.28 12.02
N VAL A 57 7.52 11.38 12.39
CA VAL A 57 6.18 11.36 11.80
C VAL A 57 5.28 12.39 12.47
N HIS A 58 4.72 13.30 11.64
CA HIS A 58 3.72 14.29 12.04
C HIS A 58 2.44 14.04 11.22
N GLN A 59 1.37 13.62 11.88
CA GLN A 59 0.08 13.38 11.23
C GLN A 59 -1.08 13.71 12.17
N SER A 60 -2.25 13.99 11.61
CA SER A 60 -3.45 14.24 12.41
C SER A 60 -4.70 13.66 11.74
N VAL A 61 -5.67 13.26 12.57
CA VAL A 61 -6.97 12.76 12.16
C VAL A 61 -8.04 13.71 12.67
N ALA A 62 -8.84 14.26 11.79
CA ALA A 62 -9.97 15.10 12.17
C ALA A 62 -11.17 14.24 12.61
N LEU A 63 -12.07 14.83 13.40
CA LEU A 63 -13.29 14.14 13.83
C LEU A 63 -14.15 13.74 12.62
N GLY A 64 -14.62 12.49 12.59
CA GLY A 64 -15.43 11.93 11.49
C GLY A 64 -14.63 11.59 10.23
N GLU A 65 -13.30 11.70 10.26
CA GLU A 65 -12.46 11.37 9.12
C GLU A 65 -12.23 9.86 9.00
N ARG A 66 -12.25 9.34 7.78
CA ARG A 66 -11.99 7.92 7.47
C ARG A 66 -10.69 7.81 6.69
N ILE A 67 -9.65 7.31 7.36
CA ILE A 67 -8.30 7.18 6.81
C ILE A 67 -8.00 5.73 6.47
N GLY A 68 -7.69 5.47 5.20
CA GLY A 68 -7.11 4.21 4.76
C GLY A 68 -5.59 4.25 4.95
N VAL A 69 -5.02 3.25 5.64
CA VAL A 69 -3.57 3.13 5.83
C VAL A 69 -3.04 2.08 4.87
N ILE A 70 -2.19 2.51 3.97
CA ILE A 70 -1.58 1.67 2.93
C ILE A 70 -0.04 1.68 3.07
N GLY A 71 0.62 0.79 2.37
CA GLY A 71 2.09 0.68 2.35
C GLY A 71 2.53 -0.77 2.20
N GLU A 72 3.82 -0.99 1.99
CA GLU A 72 4.39 -2.32 1.85
C GLU A 72 4.24 -3.17 3.12
N ASN A 73 4.32 -4.50 2.98
CA ASN A 73 4.35 -5.38 4.14
C ASN A 73 5.62 -5.14 4.96
N GLY A 74 5.43 -4.97 6.27
CA GLY A 74 6.52 -4.63 7.18
C GLY A 74 6.94 -3.15 7.15
N SER A 75 6.15 -2.24 6.54
CA SER A 75 6.40 -0.80 6.57
C SER A 75 6.06 -0.13 7.92
N GLY A 76 5.42 -0.86 8.84
CA GLY A 76 5.07 -0.32 10.15
C GLY A 76 3.59 0.03 10.33
N LYS A 77 2.69 -0.36 9.40
CA LYS A 77 1.24 -0.08 9.47
C LYS A 77 0.61 -0.56 10.79
N THR A 78 0.75 -1.86 11.09
CA THR A 78 0.25 -2.45 12.35
C THR A 78 0.88 -1.78 13.58
N THR A 79 2.19 -1.47 13.53
CA THR A 79 2.87 -0.76 14.62
C THR A 79 2.28 0.63 14.83
N LEU A 80 2.01 1.36 13.75
CA LEU A 80 1.32 2.66 13.83
C LEU A 80 -0.05 2.54 14.51
N MET A 81 -0.86 1.53 14.13
CA MET A 81 -2.15 1.29 14.77
C MET A 81 -2.03 0.99 16.25
N ARG A 82 -1.03 0.17 16.64
CA ARG A 82 -0.76 -0.17 18.06
C ARG A 82 -0.32 1.04 18.88
N LEU A 83 0.49 1.94 18.29
CA LEU A 83 0.87 3.21 18.92
C LEU A 83 -0.35 4.11 19.14
N ILE A 84 -1.24 4.24 18.15
CA ILE A 84 -2.46 5.04 18.28
C ILE A 84 -3.44 4.40 19.28
N ALA A 85 -3.55 3.06 19.29
CA ALA A 85 -4.36 2.31 20.25
C ALA A 85 -3.82 2.38 21.69
N GLY A 86 -2.59 2.89 21.90
CA GLY A 86 -1.93 2.92 23.21
C GLY A 86 -1.43 1.55 23.69
N VAL A 87 -1.41 0.53 22.82
CA VAL A 87 -0.87 -0.81 23.11
C VAL A 87 0.66 -0.76 23.19
N ASP A 88 1.28 -0.04 22.25
CA ASP A 88 2.72 0.23 22.24
C ASP A 88 2.97 1.71 22.54
N LYS A 89 4.20 2.04 22.96
CA LYS A 89 4.63 3.43 23.19
C LYS A 89 5.68 3.79 22.14
N PRO A 90 5.67 5.03 21.61
CA PRO A 90 6.74 5.49 20.74
C PRO A 90 8.07 5.58 21.50
N ASP A 91 9.20 5.44 20.78
CA ASP A 91 10.53 5.63 21.36
C ASP A 91 10.77 7.11 21.66
N GLU A 92 10.33 8.00 20.72
CA GLU A 92 10.35 9.45 20.87
C GLU A 92 9.06 10.05 20.29
N GLY A 93 8.74 11.28 20.69
CA GLY A 93 7.53 11.98 20.26
C GLY A 93 6.31 11.70 21.14
N ARG A 94 5.13 12.10 20.66
CA ARG A 94 3.87 11.99 21.42
C ARG A 94 2.70 11.60 20.54
N VAL A 95 1.90 10.65 21.02
CA VAL A 95 0.59 10.30 20.46
C VAL A 95 -0.48 10.87 21.38
N LEU A 96 -1.33 11.75 20.84
CA LEU A 96 -2.47 12.31 21.56
C LEU A 96 -3.75 11.78 20.93
N VAL A 97 -4.58 11.12 21.73
CA VAL A 97 -5.91 10.61 21.30
C VAL A 97 -6.98 11.28 22.17
N ARG A 98 -7.97 11.87 21.51
CA ARG A 98 -9.14 12.49 22.14
C ARG A 98 -10.39 11.79 21.65
N ALA A 99 -10.79 10.74 22.34
CA ALA A 99 -11.97 9.94 21.99
C ALA A 99 -12.82 9.70 23.25
N PRO A 100 -13.59 10.72 23.72
CA PRO A 100 -14.45 10.56 24.91
C PRO A 100 -15.48 9.43 24.71
N GLY A 101 -15.91 9.16 23.46
CA GLY A 101 -16.75 8.02 23.09
C GLY A 101 -16.02 6.68 22.97
N GLY A 102 -14.77 6.59 23.46
CA GLY A 102 -13.95 5.38 23.46
C GLY A 102 -13.15 5.15 22.16
N THR A 103 -12.14 4.28 22.29
CA THR A 103 -11.31 3.80 21.17
C THR A 103 -11.48 2.29 21.04
N GLY A 104 -11.88 1.82 19.84
CA GLY A 104 -11.95 0.40 19.51
C GLY A 104 -10.79 0.00 18.62
N TYR A 105 -10.07 -1.04 18.99
CA TYR A 105 -8.97 -1.58 18.19
C TYR A 105 -9.22 -3.05 17.82
N LEU A 106 -9.24 -3.33 16.53
CA LEU A 106 -9.22 -4.67 15.97
C LEU A 106 -7.80 -4.98 15.51
N PRO A 107 -7.03 -5.83 16.20
CA PRO A 107 -5.74 -6.30 15.72
C PRO A 107 -5.93 -7.31 14.58
N GLN A 108 -4.88 -7.51 13.77
CA GLN A 108 -4.88 -8.46 12.65
C GLN A 108 -5.25 -9.90 13.10
N ILE A 109 -4.84 -10.28 14.31
CA ILE A 109 -5.24 -11.53 14.97
C ILE A 109 -5.89 -11.13 16.30
N PRO A 110 -7.21 -11.33 16.46
CA PRO A 110 -7.89 -11.03 17.72
C PRO A 110 -7.33 -11.90 18.87
N GLU A 111 -6.97 -11.23 19.96
CA GLU A 111 -6.52 -11.91 21.18
C GLU A 111 -7.75 -12.30 22.02
N LEU A 112 -8.43 -13.36 21.61
CA LEU A 112 -9.59 -13.91 22.32
C LEU A 112 -9.14 -15.08 23.20
N SER A 113 -9.62 -15.14 24.44
CA SER A 113 -9.35 -16.24 25.35
C SER A 113 -10.03 -17.52 24.84
N PRO A 114 -9.30 -18.62 24.61
CA PRO A 114 -9.88 -19.86 24.07
C PRO A 114 -11.00 -20.48 24.94
N ASP A 115 -10.96 -20.21 26.25
CA ASP A 115 -11.90 -20.77 27.24
C ASP A 115 -13.20 -19.97 27.33
N ASP A 116 -13.20 -18.72 26.86
CA ASP A 116 -14.38 -17.86 26.85
C ASP A 116 -15.42 -18.33 25.83
N THR A 117 -16.66 -17.92 26.04
CA THR A 117 -17.76 -18.09 25.09
C THR A 117 -17.89 -16.89 24.16
N VAL A 118 -18.64 -17.03 23.08
CA VAL A 118 -19.01 -15.92 22.18
C VAL A 118 -19.69 -14.79 22.96
N ARG A 119 -20.54 -15.13 23.95
CA ARG A 119 -21.19 -14.16 24.83
C ARG A 119 -20.19 -13.39 25.66
N ASP A 120 -19.21 -14.08 26.27
CA ASP A 120 -18.18 -13.45 27.08
C ASP A 120 -17.35 -12.45 26.25
N ALA A 121 -17.01 -12.80 25.01
CA ALA A 121 -16.31 -11.90 24.09
C ALA A 121 -17.13 -10.63 23.76
N ILE A 122 -18.43 -10.76 23.53
CA ILE A 122 -19.35 -9.64 23.28
C ILE A 122 -19.45 -8.77 24.54
N ASP A 123 -19.69 -9.38 25.71
CA ASP A 123 -19.82 -8.65 26.99
C ASP A 123 -18.52 -7.94 27.36
N HIS A 124 -17.36 -8.53 27.04
CA HIS A 124 -16.07 -7.88 27.22
C HIS A 124 -15.91 -6.65 26.30
N ALA A 125 -16.29 -6.79 25.03
CA ALA A 125 -16.23 -5.65 24.08
C ALA A 125 -17.19 -4.50 24.47
N LEU A 126 -18.31 -4.81 25.11
CA LEU A 126 -19.27 -3.84 25.62
C LEU A 126 -19.04 -3.48 27.10
N ALA A 127 -17.90 -3.87 27.71
CA ALA A 127 -17.69 -3.76 29.15
C ALA A 127 -17.87 -2.33 29.69
N GLU A 128 -17.43 -1.32 28.95
CA GLU A 128 -17.62 0.08 29.31
C GLU A 128 -19.11 0.49 29.28
N LEU A 129 -19.85 0.13 28.23
CA LEU A 129 -21.29 0.37 28.14
C LEU A 129 -22.06 -0.36 29.24
N ARG A 130 -21.70 -1.62 29.48
CA ARG A 130 -22.27 -2.41 30.58
C ARG A 130 -21.93 -1.83 31.96
N SER A 131 -20.78 -1.19 32.11
CA SER A 131 -20.42 -0.50 33.36
C SER A 131 -21.25 0.76 33.58
N LEU A 132 -21.49 1.55 32.53
CA LEU A 132 -22.38 2.71 32.57
C LEU A 132 -23.82 2.30 32.88
N GLU A 133 -24.34 1.27 32.22
CA GLU A 133 -25.67 0.73 32.50
C GLU A 133 -25.82 0.31 33.97
N ARG A 134 -24.82 -0.39 34.51
CA ARG A 134 -24.82 -0.79 35.93
C ARG A 134 -24.72 0.42 36.88
N ALA A 135 -23.97 1.47 36.50
CA ALA A 135 -23.88 2.71 37.27
C ALA A 135 -25.22 3.45 37.29
N LEU A 136 -25.89 3.57 36.13
CA LEU A 136 -27.24 4.14 36.03
C LEU A 136 -28.24 3.42 36.94
N ARG A 137 -28.30 2.08 36.88
CA ARG A 137 -29.20 1.28 37.72
C ARG A 137 -28.90 1.44 39.22
N ARG A 138 -27.60 1.53 39.61
CA ARG A 138 -27.23 1.80 41.00
C ARG A 138 -27.68 3.20 41.46
N CYS A 139 -27.50 4.20 40.57
CA CYS A 139 -27.92 5.56 40.83
C CYS A 139 -29.45 5.66 41.01
N GLU A 140 -30.22 4.98 40.12
CA GLU A 140 -31.69 4.86 40.21
C GLU A 140 -32.13 4.25 41.55
N THR A 141 -31.46 3.16 41.97
CA THR A 141 -31.79 2.52 43.25
C THR A 141 -31.46 3.44 44.44
N ALA A 142 -30.33 4.14 44.43
CA ALA A 142 -29.92 5.06 45.47
C ALA A 142 -30.83 6.29 45.55
N MET A 143 -31.30 6.82 44.40
CA MET A 143 -32.27 7.95 44.36
C MET A 143 -33.60 7.60 45.00
N ALA A 144 -34.04 6.34 44.97
CA ALA A 144 -35.28 5.91 45.57
C ALA A 144 -35.29 6.01 47.13
N GLU A 145 -34.11 6.04 47.74
CA GLU A 145 -33.91 6.08 49.20
C GLU A 145 -33.33 7.41 49.71
N ALA A 146 -32.93 8.31 48.78
CA ALA A 146 -32.24 9.56 49.11
C ALA A 146 -33.22 10.74 49.22
N GLU A 147 -32.93 11.71 50.11
CA GLU A 147 -33.68 12.97 50.25
C GLU A 147 -32.71 14.15 50.36
N GLY A 148 -33.19 15.37 50.02
CA GLY A 148 -32.44 16.62 50.15
C GLY A 148 -31.20 16.69 49.29
N GLU A 149 -30.09 17.25 49.85
CA GLU A 149 -28.82 17.45 49.12
C GLU A 149 -28.24 16.15 48.54
N ALA A 150 -28.48 14.99 49.16
CA ALA A 150 -28.05 13.70 48.68
C ALA A 150 -28.81 13.30 47.40
N LEU A 151 -30.08 13.61 47.30
CA LEU A 151 -30.89 13.40 46.11
C LEU A 151 -30.44 14.31 44.95
N ASP A 152 -30.14 15.60 45.26
CA ASP A 152 -29.67 16.53 44.23
C ASP A 152 -28.31 16.11 43.65
N ALA A 153 -27.38 15.58 44.47
CA ALA A 153 -26.11 15.05 44.01
C ALA A 153 -26.28 13.80 43.13
N LEU A 154 -27.19 12.89 43.50
CA LEU A 154 -27.48 11.68 42.69
C LEU A 154 -28.17 12.03 41.36
N LEU A 155 -29.02 13.05 41.34
CA LEU A 155 -29.67 13.53 40.10
C LEU A 155 -28.62 14.11 39.13
N ALA A 156 -27.62 14.85 39.66
CA ALA A 156 -26.52 15.34 38.82
C ALA A 156 -25.67 14.18 38.27
N GLU A 157 -25.28 13.20 39.11
CA GLU A 157 -24.55 12.00 38.67
C GLU A 157 -25.35 11.20 37.64
N TYR A 158 -26.65 11.02 37.84
CA TYR A 158 -27.53 10.31 36.87
C TYR A 158 -27.58 11.04 35.53
N GLY A 159 -27.62 12.38 35.56
CA GLY A 159 -27.57 13.21 34.36
C GLY A 159 -26.28 12.97 33.56
N ASP A 160 -25.11 13.05 34.25
CA ASP A 160 -23.81 12.83 33.63
C ASP A 160 -23.66 11.40 33.04
N LEU A 161 -24.12 10.39 33.80
CA LEU A 161 -24.12 9.00 33.34
C LEU A 161 -25.04 8.77 32.15
N THR A 162 -26.22 9.41 32.15
CA THR A 162 -27.19 9.32 31.05
C THR A 162 -26.62 9.95 29.78
N GLU A 163 -26.04 11.14 29.90
CA GLU A 163 -25.39 11.81 28.77
C GLU A 163 -24.25 10.95 28.19
N ALA A 164 -23.41 10.36 29.05
CA ALA A 164 -22.35 9.46 28.62
C ALA A 164 -22.86 8.19 27.94
N PHE A 165 -23.97 7.63 28.42
CA PHE A 165 -24.60 6.43 27.84
C PHE A 165 -25.30 6.71 26.51
N GLU A 166 -26.00 7.85 26.41
CA GLU A 166 -26.65 8.31 25.17
C GLU A 166 -25.62 8.73 24.11
N ALA A 167 -24.54 9.39 24.49
CA ALA A 167 -23.45 9.76 23.57
C ALA A 167 -22.82 8.55 22.84
N ARG A 168 -22.96 7.35 23.43
CA ARG A 168 -22.51 6.07 22.85
C ARG A 168 -23.65 5.23 22.26
N ASP A 169 -24.84 5.82 22.13
CA ASP A 169 -26.05 5.10 21.69
C ASP A 169 -26.22 3.76 22.44
N GLY A 170 -26.08 3.81 23.79
CA GLY A 170 -26.03 2.63 24.63
C GLY A 170 -27.28 1.74 24.56
N TYR A 171 -28.45 2.36 24.38
CA TYR A 171 -29.73 1.62 24.24
C TYR A 171 -29.79 0.72 23.01
N ALA A 172 -29.05 1.04 21.94
CA ALA A 172 -28.99 0.26 20.71
C ALA A 172 -27.88 -0.81 20.71
N ALA A 173 -27.08 -0.93 21.78
CA ALA A 173 -25.90 -1.79 21.81
C ALA A 173 -26.21 -3.26 21.45
N ASP A 174 -27.23 -3.85 22.05
CA ASP A 174 -27.60 -5.25 21.77
C ASP A 174 -28.15 -5.43 20.34
N ALA A 175 -28.87 -4.45 19.82
CA ALA A 175 -29.34 -4.46 18.42
C ALA A 175 -28.16 -4.34 17.45
N ARG A 176 -27.14 -3.51 17.77
CA ARG A 176 -25.91 -3.43 16.97
C ARG A 176 -25.12 -4.75 16.97
N VAL A 177 -25.05 -5.45 18.12
CA VAL A 177 -24.44 -6.80 18.18
C VAL A 177 -25.15 -7.73 17.21
N GLN A 178 -26.49 -7.79 17.25
CA GLN A 178 -27.27 -8.67 16.37
C GLN A 178 -27.05 -8.29 14.89
N ALA A 179 -27.07 -7.00 14.57
CA ALA A 179 -26.83 -6.52 13.21
C ALA A 179 -25.41 -6.87 12.72
N ALA A 180 -24.38 -6.69 13.56
CA ALA A 180 -23.00 -7.03 13.22
C ALA A 180 -22.80 -8.54 13.05
N MET A 181 -23.34 -9.35 13.94
CA MET A 181 -23.31 -10.82 13.83
C MET A 181 -23.99 -11.30 12.55
N HIS A 182 -25.16 -10.73 12.21
CA HIS A 182 -25.87 -11.08 10.99
C HIS A 182 -25.11 -10.61 9.74
N GLY A 183 -24.68 -9.35 9.71
CA GLY A 183 -23.98 -8.75 8.57
C GLY A 183 -22.64 -9.43 8.25
N LEU A 184 -21.96 -9.96 9.25
CA LEU A 184 -20.70 -10.68 9.10
C LEU A 184 -20.85 -12.21 8.95
N GLY A 185 -22.09 -12.70 8.74
CA GLY A 185 -22.36 -14.10 8.50
C GLY A 185 -22.16 -15.01 9.73
N LEU A 186 -22.38 -14.47 10.93
CA LEU A 186 -22.31 -15.19 12.21
C LEU A 186 -23.68 -15.42 12.85
N ALA A 187 -24.78 -15.17 12.14
CA ALA A 187 -26.15 -15.28 12.66
C ALA A 187 -26.50 -16.70 13.20
N SER A 188 -25.86 -17.74 12.67
CA SER A 188 -26.08 -19.13 13.09
C SER A 188 -25.15 -19.56 14.23
N VAL A 189 -24.24 -18.72 14.70
CA VAL A 189 -23.30 -19.06 15.77
C VAL A 189 -24.00 -18.87 17.11
N ASP A 190 -24.10 -19.97 17.88
CA ASP A 190 -24.64 -19.92 19.24
C ASP A 190 -23.69 -19.14 20.17
N THR A 191 -24.24 -18.17 20.90
CA THR A 191 -23.50 -17.32 21.85
C THR A 191 -22.92 -18.09 23.04
N THR A 192 -23.39 -19.30 23.33
CA THR A 192 -22.85 -20.18 24.38
C THR A 192 -21.65 -21.02 23.92
N ARG A 193 -21.35 -20.98 22.62
CA ARG A 193 -20.26 -21.75 22.03
C ARG A 193 -18.90 -21.21 22.47
N ARG A 194 -17.96 -22.09 22.80
CA ARG A 194 -16.60 -21.71 23.19
C ARG A 194 -15.78 -21.19 22.00
N LEU A 195 -14.97 -20.17 22.23
CA LEU A 195 -14.14 -19.55 21.20
C LEU A 195 -13.14 -20.51 20.58
N ALA A 196 -12.58 -21.43 21.37
CA ALA A 196 -11.70 -22.50 20.86
C ALA A 196 -12.35 -23.41 19.81
N SER A 197 -13.70 -23.48 19.76
CA SER A 197 -14.43 -24.31 18.79
C SER A 197 -14.71 -23.58 17.48
N LEU A 198 -14.43 -22.27 17.41
CA LEU A 198 -14.61 -21.47 16.21
C LEU A 198 -13.41 -21.62 15.28
N SER A 199 -13.64 -21.60 13.97
CA SER A 199 -12.57 -21.47 12.99
C SER A 199 -11.89 -20.11 13.11
N GLY A 200 -10.63 -19.97 12.66
CA GLY A 200 -9.91 -18.70 12.69
C GLY A 200 -10.66 -17.57 11.97
N GLY A 201 -11.37 -17.88 10.87
CA GLY A 201 -12.21 -16.92 10.18
C GLY A 201 -13.45 -16.50 10.98
N GLU A 202 -14.09 -17.43 11.71
CA GLU A 202 -15.20 -17.08 12.62
C GLU A 202 -14.73 -16.22 13.79
N GLN A 203 -13.54 -16.50 14.35
CA GLN A 203 -12.94 -15.70 15.42
C GLN A 203 -12.61 -14.28 14.95
N ALA A 204 -12.02 -14.13 13.74
CA ALA A 204 -11.72 -12.83 13.15
C ALA A 204 -13.01 -12.00 12.92
N ARG A 205 -14.05 -12.61 12.36
CA ARG A 205 -15.34 -11.97 12.16
C ARG A 205 -16.04 -11.61 13.48
N LEU A 206 -15.94 -12.44 14.50
CA LEU A 206 -16.47 -12.14 15.83
C LEU A 206 -15.74 -10.95 16.46
N GLY A 207 -14.41 -10.91 16.40
CA GLY A 207 -13.64 -9.74 16.87
C GLY A 207 -14.06 -8.46 16.18
N LEU A 208 -14.27 -8.50 14.86
CA LEU A 208 -14.78 -7.37 14.10
C LEU A 208 -16.21 -7.00 14.57
N ALA A 209 -17.10 -7.97 14.72
CA ALA A 209 -18.47 -7.73 15.20
C ALA A 209 -18.48 -7.03 16.56
N CYS A 210 -17.61 -7.45 17.47
CA CYS A 210 -17.43 -6.85 18.78
C CYS A 210 -17.03 -5.36 18.71
N VAL A 211 -16.03 -5.02 17.87
CA VAL A 211 -15.58 -3.62 17.72
C VAL A 211 -16.67 -2.77 17.08
N LEU A 212 -17.37 -3.27 16.06
CA LEU A 212 -18.47 -2.54 15.39
C LEU A 212 -19.66 -2.32 16.33
N ALA A 213 -20.01 -3.32 17.14
CA ALA A 213 -21.12 -3.23 18.08
C ALA A 213 -20.85 -2.24 19.22
N ALA A 214 -19.60 -2.13 19.67
CA ALA A 214 -19.19 -1.15 20.66
C ALA A 214 -19.30 0.30 20.15
N ALA A 215 -19.33 0.50 18.82
CA ALA A 215 -19.46 1.79 18.14
C ALA A 215 -18.57 2.91 18.74
N PRO A 216 -17.25 2.70 18.90
CA PRO A 216 -16.37 3.67 19.53
C PRO A 216 -16.24 4.93 18.68
N GLN A 217 -15.92 6.06 19.29
CA GLN A 217 -15.73 7.31 18.57
C GLN A 217 -14.48 7.28 17.65
N LEU A 218 -13.45 6.54 18.03
CA LEU A 218 -12.28 6.24 17.21
C LEU A 218 -12.19 4.73 16.97
N MET A 219 -12.24 4.32 15.72
CA MET A 219 -12.15 2.92 15.31
C MET A 219 -10.85 2.66 14.57
N LEU A 220 -10.06 1.70 15.06
CA LEU A 220 -8.79 1.28 14.49
C LEU A 220 -8.93 -0.17 14.02
N LEU A 221 -8.84 -0.39 12.70
CA LEU A 221 -9.09 -1.70 12.10
C LEU A 221 -7.87 -2.18 11.31
N ASP A 222 -7.26 -3.29 11.73
CA ASP A 222 -6.10 -3.88 11.04
C ASP A 222 -6.56 -5.07 10.18
N GLU A 223 -6.61 -4.88 8.85
CA GLU A 223 -7.03 -5.84 7.84
C GLU A 223 -8.44 -6.46 8.08
N PRO A 224 -9.49 -5.64 8.33
CA PRO A 224 -10.83 -6.14 8.64
C PRO A 224 -11.51 -6.86 7.47
N THR A 225 -10.98 -6.71 6.26
CA THR A 225 -11.51 -7.31 5.02
C THR A 225 -11.11 -8.78 4.87
N ASN A 226 -10.13 -9.27 5.66
CA ASN A 226 -9.72 -10.65 5.62
C ASN A 226 -10.84 -11.58 6.12
N HIS A 227 -10.99 -12.74 5.49
CA HIS A 227 -11.98 -13.77 5.84
C HIS A 227 -13.46 -13.34 5.67
N LEU A 228 -13.74 -12.20 5.00
CA LEU A 228 -15.08 -11.79 4.63
C LEU A 228 -15.43 -12.27 3.23
N ASP A 229 -16.64 -12.74 3.06
CA ASP A 229 -17.23 -12.93 1.75
C ASP A 229 -17.75 -11.59 1.18
N ARG A 230 -18.23 -11.62 -0.05
CA ARG A 230 -18.68 -10.42 -0.75
C ARG A 230 -19.82 -9.71 -0.03
N SER A 231 -20.76 -10.45 0.55
CA SER A 231 -21.94 -9.89 1.23
C SER A 231 -21.54 -9.23 2.55
N ALA A 232 -20.67 -9.85 3.32
CA ALA A 232 -20.14 -9.29 4.56
C ALA A 232 -19.27 -8.04 4.29
N LEU A 233 -18.49 -8.03 3.20
CA LEU A 233 -17.72 -6.87 2.77
C LEU A 233 -18.63 -5.68 2.39
N GLU A 234 -19.67 -5.92 1.58
CA GLU A 234 -20.61 -4.86 1.18
C GLU A 234 -21.35 -4.29 2.40
N TRP A 235 -21.74 -5.15 3.34
CA TRP A 235 -22.33 -4.73 4.61
C TRP A 235 -21.34 -3.89 5.46
N LEU A 236 -20.09 -4.34 5.58
CA LEU A 236 -19.04 -3.62 6.32
C LEU A 236 -18.77 -2.24 5.71
N GLU A 237 -18.66 -2.15 4.38
CA GLU A 237 -18.48 -0.88 3.67
C GLU A 237 -19.58 0.13 4.03
N GLU A 238 -20.85 -0.29 4.00
CA GLU A 238 -21.98 0.58 4.32
C GLU A 238 -22.01 0.97 5.79
N HIS A 239 -21.72 0.01 6.69
CA HIS A 239 -21.66 0.26 8.12
C HIS A 239 -20.57 1.30 8.47
N LEU A 240 -19.35 1.16 7.90
CA LEU A 240 -18.26 2.11 8.15
C LEU A 240 -18.50 3.49 7.52
N ARG A 241 -19.24 3.56 6.42
CA ARG A 241 -19.64 4.83 5.80
C ARG A 241 -20.65 5.60 6.63
N SER A 242 -21.57 4.91 7.29
CA SER A 242 -22.60 5.49 8.16
C SER A 242 -22.09 5.79 9.57
N HIS A 243 -20.90 5.29 9.95
CA HIS A 243 -20.32 5.53 11.26
C HIS A 243 -19.99 7.02 11.48
N GLY A 244 -20.47 7.60 12.58
CA GLY A 244 -20.30 9.03 12.90
C GLY A 244 -18.93 9.40 13.47
N GLY A 245 -18.15 8.42 13.93
CA GLY A 245 -16.80 8.60 14.48
C GLY A 245 -15.71 8.58 13.42
N SER A 246 -14.45 8.70 13.87
CA SER A 246 -13.29 8.58 12.99
C SER A 246 -12.83 7.15 12.86
N ILE A 247 -12.32 6.81 11.68
CA ILE A 247 -11.87 5.46 11.35
C ILE A 247 -10.46 5.53 10.77
N LEU A 248 -9.57 4.68 11.30
CA LEU A 248 -8.32 4.33 10.62
C LEU A 248 -8.39 2.85 10.27
N VAL A 249 -8.19 2.52 9.00
CA VAL A 249 -8.28 1.14 8.52
C VAL A 249 -7.08 0.78 7.66
N ILE A 250 -6.39 -0.29 8.02
CA ILE A 250 -5.41 -0.93 7.15
C ILE A 250 -6.18 -1.91 6.26
N SER A 251 -6.05 -1.80 4.96
CA SER A 251 -6.59 -2.79 4.03
C SER A 251 -5.79 -2.82 2.73
N HIS A 252 -5.73 -4.00 2.12
CA HIS A 252 -5.22 -4.19 0.76
C HIS A 252 -6.35 -4.22 -0.29
N ASP A 253 -7.62 -4.22 0.13
CA ASP A 253 -8.76 -4.17 -0.78
C ASP A 253 -8.98 -2.74 -1.30
N ARG A 254 -8.62 -2.52 -2.57
CA ARG A 254 -8.67 -1.21 -3.23
C ARG A 254 -10.10 -0.68 -3.40
N VAL A 255 -11.07 -1.57 -3.63
CA VAL A 255 -12.49 -1.20 -3.74
C VAL A 255 -13.04 -0.77 -2.41
N PHE A 256 -12.66 -1.48 -1.36
CA PHE A 256 -13.01 -1.10 0.01
C PHE A 256 -12.44 0.29 0.37
N LEU A 257 -11.15 0.51 0.09
CA LEU A 257 -10.52 1.82 0.32
C LEU A 257 -11.15 2.94 -0.52
N GLU A 258 -11.52 2.66 -1.77
CA GLU A 258 -12.20 3.63 -2.65
C GLU A 258 -13.57 4.05 -2.09
N ARG A 259 -14.31 3.10 -1.50
CA ARG A 259 -15.67 3.33 -1.00
C ARG A 259 -15.70 3.94 0.39
N VAL A 260 -14.77 3.57 1.26
CA VAL A 260 -14.79 3.92 2.70
C VAL A 260 -13.88 5.10 3.02
N ALA A 261 -12.65 5.13 2.50
CA ALA A 261 -11.65 6.12 2.90
C ALA A 261 -11.87 7.49 2.25
N THR A 262 -11.79 8.55 3.07
CA THR A 262 -11.80 9.95 2.60
C THR A 262 -10.40 10.48 2.33
N ALA A 263 -9.40 9.93 3.02
CA ALA A 263 -7.98 10.19 2.81
C ALA A 263 -7.16 8.90 2.98
N LEU A 264 -5.95 8.88 2.43
CA LEU A 264 -5.02 7.77 2.60
C LEU A 264 -3.75 8.23 3.29
N TRP A 265 -3.21 7.39 4.16
CA TRP A 265 -1.86 7.44 4.68
C TRP A 265 -1.02 6.35 4.04
N ASP A 266 -0.03 6.76 3.25
CA ASP A 266 0.95 5.86 2.63
C ASP A 266 2.18 5.79 3.53
N VAL A 267 2.39 4.63 4.16
CA VAL A 267 3.51 4.38 5.07
C VAL A 267 4.72 3.96 4.25
N ASP A 268 5.65 4.90 4.06
CA ASP A 268 6.88 4.70 3.30
C ASP A 268 7.93 3.98 4.14
N ALA A 269 8.21 2.73 3.79
CA ALA A 269 9.22 1.91 4.46
C ALA A 269 10.68 2.37 4.20
N GLU A 270 10.92 3.20 3.17
CA GLU A 270 12.24 3.72 2.84
C GLU A 270 12.59 4.96 3.64
N GLN A 271 11.64 5.90 3.67
CA GLN A 271 11.79 7.16 4.37
C GLN A 271 11.34 7.07 5.83
N CYS A 272 10.77 5.93 6.24
CA CYS A 272 10.21 5.71 7.59
C CYS A 272 9.19 6.80 7.98
N THR A 273 8.46 7.33 7.01
CA THR A 273 7.51 8.44 7.19
C THR A 273 6.13 8.10 6.62
N ILE A 274 5.17 9.01 6.80
CA ILE A 274 3.80 8.83 6.34
C ILE A 274 3.43 9.98 5.41
N HIS A 275 3.06 9.65 4.17
CA HIS A 275 2.54 10.61 3.21
C HIS A 275 1.02 10.58 3.21
N ARG A 276 0.40 11.75 3.45
CA ARG A 276 -1.05 11.90 3.42
C ARG A 276 -1.52 12.30 2.04
N HIS A 277 -2.54 11.59 1.53
CA HIS A 277 -3.20 11.86 0.26
C HIS A 277 -4.70 12.12 0.50
N GLY A 278 -5.16 13.33 0.18
CA GLY A 278 -6.58 13.67 0.23
C GLY A 278 -7.35 13.12 -0.98
N GLY A 279 -8.69 13.09 -0.88
CA GLY A 279 -9.55 12.63 -1.97
C GLY A 279 -9.61 11.11 -2.13
N GLY A 280 -9.37 10.37 -1.05
CA GLY A 280 -9.45 8.91 -1.00
C GLY A 280 -8.48 8.21 -1.96
N TYR A 281 -8.83 6.99 -2.38
CA TYR A 281 -7.99 6.17 -3.26
C TYR A 281 -7.73 6.82 -4.63
N ALA A 282 -8.72 7.51 -5.20
CA ALA A 282 -8.57 8.23 -6.46
C ALA A 282 -7.58 9.40 -6.35
N GLY A 283 -7.59 10.13 -5.21
CA GLY A 283 -6.61 11.18 -4.92
C GLY A 283 -5.18 10.65 -4.83
N TYR A 284 -5.00 9.52 -4.15
CA TYR A 284 -3.73 8.80 -4.09
C TYR A 284 -3.18 8.44 -5.48
N LEU A 285 -4.01 7.84 -6.35
CA LEU A 285 -3.58 7.48 -7.70
C LEU A 285 -3.14 8.69 -8.52
N LYS A 286 -3.88 9.83 -8.42
CA LYS A 286 -3.51 11.08 -9.08
C LYS A 286 -2.18 11.63 -8.57
N ALA A 287 -1.99 11.65 -7.26
CA ALA A 287 -0.76 12.12 -6.64
C ALA A 287 0.44 11.25 -7.04
N LYS A 288 0.27 9.93 -7.08
CA LYS A 288 1.30 8.97 -7.52
C LYS A 288 1.68 9.18 -8.98
N ALA A 289 0.68 9.34 -9.87
CA ALA A 289 0.92 9.59 -11.29
C ALA A 289 1.69 10.92 -11.50
N ALA A 290 1.31 11.98 -10.77
CA ALA A 290 2.01 13.25 -10.81
C ALA A 290 3.46 13.16 -10.31
N LEU A 291 3.70 12.41 -9.22
CA LEU A 291 5.04 12.18 -8.69
C LEU A 291 5.93 11.41 -9.69
N ARG A 292 5.37 10.37 -10.34
CA ARG A 292 6.09 9.61 -11.39
C ARG A 292 6.50 10.53 -12.54
N LEU A 293 5.58 11.32 -13.06
CA LEU A 293 5.84 12.26 -14.15
C LEU A 293 6.92 13.28 -13.75
N ARG A 294 6.85 13.82 -12.53
CA ARG A 294 7.87 14.76 -12.02
C ARG A 294 9.27 14.10 -11.94
N ARG A 295 9.36 12.87 -11.46
CA ARG A 295 10.64 12.12 -11.41
C ARG A 295 11.20 11.87 -12.81
N GLU A 296 10.36 11.54 -13.77
CA GLU A 296 10.76 11.36 -15.18
C GLU A 296 11.29 12.67 -15.77
N GLN A 297 10.61 13.79 -15.55
CA GLN A 297 11.05 15.11 -15.98
C GLN A 297 12.38 15.51 -15.36
N GLN A 298 12.52 15.39 -14.04
CA GLN A 298 13.76 15.71 -13.33
C GLN A 298 14.95 14.88 -13.84
N HIS A 299 14.74 13.58 -14.07
CA HIS A 299 15.79 12.71 -14.61
C HIS A 299 16.16 13.10 -16.04
N GLN A 300 15.19 13.45 -16.87
CA GLN A 300 15.42 13.89 -18.25
C GLN A 300 16.17 15.24 -18.29
N GLU A 301 15.77 16.21 -17.49
CA GLU A 301 16.46 17.50 -17.33
C GLU A 301 17.92 17.31 -16.88
N TRP A 302 18.14 16.43 -15.89
CA TRP A 302 19.48 16.09 -15.42
C TRP A 302 20.32 15.47 -16.53
N LYS A 303 19.77 14.56 -17.34
CA LYS A 303 20.47 13.96 -18.50
C LYS A 303 20.86 15.00 -19.55
N GLU A 304 19.95 15.91 -19.86
CA GLU A 304 20.18 16.96 -20.83
C GLU A 304 21.24 17.96 -20.35
N ASP A 305 21.19 18.36 -19.09
CA ASP A 305 22.21 19.21 -18.46
C ASP A 305 23.57 18.52 -18.44
N LEU A 306 23.61 17.23 -18.05
CA LEU A 306 24.84 16.44 -18.05
C LEU A 306 25.46 16.36 -19.46
N ALA A 307 24.65 16.08 -20.48
CA ALA A 307 25.07 16.02 -21.88
C ALA A 307 25.61 17.38 -22.35
N ARG A 308 24.89 18.46 -22.06
CA ARG A 308 25.28 19.84 -22.40
C ARG A 308 26.60 20.23 -21.75
N GLN A 309 26.79 19.94 -20.46
CA GLN A 309 28.06 20.27 -19.76
C GLN A 309 29.23 19.42 -20.27
N ARG A 310 28.99 18.16 -20.62
CA ARG A 310 30.02 17.28 -21.25
C ARG A 310 30.43 17.80 -22.62
N GLU A 311 29.48 18.26 -23.43
CA GLU A 311 29.77 18.82 -24.75
C GLU A 311 30.57 20.14 -24.64
N LEU A 312 30.15 21.05 -23.76
CA LEU A 312 30.89 22.29 -23.49
C LEU A 312 32.34 22.01 -23.02
N THR A 313 32.51 21.01 -22.17
CA THR A 313 33.82 20.64 -21.66
C THR A 313 34.69 20.01 -22.74
N ARG A 314 34.12 19.18 -23.64
CA ARG A 314 34.82 18.59 -24.79
C ARG A 314 35.22 19.65 -25.83
N ALA A 315 34.29 20.54 -26.19
CA ALA A 315 34.59 21.63 -27.12
C ALA A 315 35.69 22.55 -26.62
N ALA A 316 35.70 22.81 -25.31
CA ALA A 316 36.77 23.59 -24.70
C ALA A 316 38.15 22.88 -24.69
N ALA A 317 38.16 21.57 -24.46
CA ALA A 317 39.37 20.78 -24.54
C ALA A 317 39.96 20.74 -25.97
N SER A 318 39.10 20.64 -26.99
CA SER A 318 39.54 20.68 -28.40
C SER A 318 40.09 22.04 -28.81
N HIS A 319 39.50 23.16 -28.34
CA HIS A 319 40.02 24.49 -28.55
C HIS A 319 41.36 24.71 -27.86
N ALA A 320 41.55 24.18 -26.65
CA ALA A 320 42.81 24.25 -25.92
C ALA A 320 43.93 23.43 -26.60
N ALA A 321 43.57 22.27 -27.20
CA ALA A 321 44.51 21.41 -27.92
C ALA A 321 44.93 21.97 -29.29
N ALA A 322 44.11 22.83 -29.91
CA ALA A 322 44.40 23.44 -31.21
C ALA A 322 45.49 24.55 -31.17
N GLY A 323 45.98 24.93 -29.99
CA GLY A 323 47.03 25.93 -29.80
C GLY A 323 46.71 27.33 -30.31
N PRO A 324 47.48 28.37 -29.93
CA PRO A 324 47.31 29.70 -30.48
C PRO A 324 47.70 29.73 -31.96
N ARG A 325 46.80 30.14 -32.84
CA ARG A 325 47.13 30.38 -34.26
C ARG A 325 48.16 31.47 -34.36
N ALA A 326 49.32 31.15 -34.95
CA ALA A 326 50.53 31.98 -35.04
C ALA A 326 50.47 33.24 -35.93
N ASN A 327 49.29 33.87 -36.11
CA ASN A 327 49.17 35.15 -36.83
C ASN A 327 48.12 36.04 -36.15
N ALA A 328 48.51 36.73 -35.08
CA ALA A 328 47.69 37.78 -34.50
C ALA A 328 48.48 39.07 -34.43
N ASP A 329 48.01 40.04 -35.22
CA ASP A 329 48.49 41.39 -35.28
C ASP A 329 48.53 42.06 -33.90
N ARG A 330 49.59 42.79 -33.55
CA ARG A 330 49.87 43.32 -32.21
C ARG A 330 48.86 44.33 -31.66
N THR A 331 47.91 44.76 -32.44
CA THR A 331 46.93 45.82 -32.06
C THR A 331 45.69 45.30 -31.29
N ASN A 332 45.39 44.01 -31.25
CA ASN A 332 44.16 43.48 -30.66
C ASN A 332 44.35 42.67 -29.34
N GLY A 333 45.55 42.75 -28.75
CA GLY A 333 45.91 41.86 -27.63
C GLY A 333 45.13 42.03 -26.31
N ARG A 334 44.47 43.20 -26.09
CA ARG A 334 43.61 43.40 -24.91
C ARG A 334 42.25 42.73 -25.08
N HIS A 335 41.67 42.82 -26.27
CA HIS A 335 40.39 42.19 -26.57
C HIS A 335 40.48 40.67 -26.58
N GLN A 336 41.52 40.11 -27.17
CA GLN A 336 41.79 38.66 -27.16
C GLN A 336 42.00 38.09 -25.75
N ARG A 337 42.76 38.75 -24.87
CA ARG A 337 42.95 38.33 -23.47
C ARG A 337 41.66 38.39 -22.66
N SER A 338 40.75 39.35 -22.97
CA SER A 338 39.44 39.42 -22.32
C SER A 338 38.54 38.26 -22.76
N VAL A 339 38.51 37.93 -24.05
CA VAL A 339 37.75 36.80 -24.61
C VAL A 339 38.29 35.47 -24.08
N GLU A 340 39.61 35.26 -24.03
CA GLU A 340 40.25 34.06 -23.46
C GLU A 340 39.96 33.90 -21.97
N LYS A 341 39.93 34.98 -21.18
CA LYS A 341 39.53 34.94 -19.77
C LYS A 341 38.05 34.54 -19.62
N GLN A 342 37.16 35.08 -20.47
CA GLN A 342 35.75 34.74 -20.45
C GLN A 342 35.52 33.26 -20.84
N ILE A 343 36.20 32.76 -21.86
CA ILE A 343 36.12 31.36 -22.28
C ILE A 343 36.64 30.46 -21.14
N SER A 344 37.80 30.80 -20.56
CA SER A 344 38.41 30.02 -19.45
C SER A 344 37.50 30.00 -18.19
N ALA A 345 36.79 31.10 -17.91
CA ALA A 345 35.82 31.15 -16.81
C ALA A 345 34.58 30.28 -17.12
N ARG A 346 34.03 30.34 -18.34
CA ARG A 346 32.94 29.48 -18.77
C ARG A 346 33.29 28.00 -18.68
N VAL A 347 34.51 27.63 -19.09
CA VAL A 347 35.01 26.23 -19.01
C VAL A 347 35.12 25.76 -17.57
N ARG A 348 35.69 26.61 -16.69
CA ARG A 348 35.78 26.25 -15.27
C ARG A 348 34.40 26.05 -14.65
N ASN A 349 33.45 26.94 -14.94
CA ASN A 349 32.08 26.82 -14.45
C ASN A 349 31.39 25.57 -15.01
N ALA A 350 31.58 25.25 -16.29
CA ALA A 350 31.07 24.03 -16.90
C ALA A 350 31.66 22.75 -16.26
N LYS A 351 32.98 22.73 -15.99
CA LYS A 351 33.62 21.61 -15.29
C LYS A 351 33.10 21.44 -13.87
N GLU A 352 32.98 22.54 -13.14
CA GLU A 352 32.44 22.49 -11.77
C GLU A 352 30.98 22.04 -11.74
N ARG A 353 30.16 22.50 -12.69
CA ARG A 353 28.78 22.06 -12.82
C ARG A 353 28.66 20.60 -13.22
N LEU A 354 29.52 20.15 -14.14
CA LEU A 354 29.63 18.75 -14.53
C LEU A 354 29.98 17.86 -13.33
N ARG A 355 30.96 18.26 -12.54
CA ARG A 355 31.37 17.54 -11.32
C ARG A 355 30.20 17.41 -10.35
N ARG A 356 29.45 18.51 -10.08
CA ARG A 356 28.27 18.48 -9.20
C ARG A 356 27.15 17.58 -9.71
N LEU A 357 26.91 17.56 -11.02
CA LEU A 357 25.92 16.68 -11.65
C LEU A 357 26.33 15.20 -11.58
N GLU A 358 27.64 14.90 -11.65
CA GLU A 358 28.18 13.55 -11.54
C GLU A 358 28.27 13.07 -10.08
N GLU A 359 28.52 13.97 -9.13
CA GLU A 359 28.53 13.68 -7.70
C GLU A 359 27.12 13.48 -7.13
N ASN A 360 26.09 14.15 -7.69
CA ASN A 360 24.70 14.07 -7.28
C ASN A 360 23.80 13.61 -8.44
N PRO A 361 23.88 12.34 -8.85
CA PRO A 361 23.09 11.84 -9.94
C PRO A 361 21.60 11.76 -9.54
N VAL A 362 20.71 12.24 -10.39
CA VAL A 362 19.26 12.04 -10.22
C VAL A 362 18.95 10.57 -10.52
N PRO A 363 18.37 9.81 -9.58
CA PRO A 363 18.06 8.40 -9.79
C PRO A 363 17.18 8.20 -11.02
N ARG A 364 17.45 7.15 -11.76
CA ARG A 364 16.58 6.77 -12.88
C ARG A 364 15.23 6.35 -12.31
N PRO A 365 14.11 6.89 -12.82
CA PRO A 365 12.79 6.42 -12.43
C PRO A 365 12.62 4.93 -12.77
N PRO A 366 11.89 4.15 -11.97
CA PRO A 366 11.60 2.75 -12.26
C PRO A 366 11.00 2.61 -13.66
N GLN A 367 11.44 1.60 -14.40
CA GLN A 367 10.86 1.30 -15.71
C GLN A 367 9.44 0.74 -15.52
N PRO A 368 8.48 1.11 -16.38
CA PRO A 368 7.17 0.48 -16.35
C PRO A 368 7.29 -1.02 -16.59
N MET A 369 6.57 -1.83 -15.82
CA MET A 369 6.53 -3.27 -16.01
C MET A 369 6.00 -3.58 -17.41
N ARG A 370 6.60 -4.53 -18.09
CA ARG A 370 6.15 -5.00 -19.39
C ARG A 370 6.41 -6.50 -19.53
N PHE A 371 5.37 -7.25 -19.79
CA PHE A 371 5.51 -8.64 -20.20
C PHE A 371 5.78 -8.70 -21.70
N ALA A 372 6.76 -9.50 -22.10
CA ALA A 372 7.07 -9.74 -23.50
C ALA A 372 6.46 -11.07 -23.96
N ALA A 373 5.74 -11.04 -25.08
CA ALA A 373 5.32 -12.23 -25.81
C ALA A 373 6.04 -12.26 -27.16
N ARG A 374 6.63 -13.39 -27.53
CA ARG A 374 7.13 -13.60 -28.87
C ARG A 374 6.02 -14.25 -29.69
N ILE A 375 5.18 -13.44 -30.30
CA ILE A 375 4.25 -13.93 -31.33
C ILE A 375 5.09 -14.22 -32.55
N GLN A 376 5.40 -15.48 -32.82
CA GLN A 376 5.96 -15.89 -34.11
C GLN A 376 4.85 -15.76 -35.19
N GLY A 377 5.15 -14.92 -36.18
CA GLY A 377 4.27 -14.41 -37.19
C GLY A 377 3.33 -15.41 -37.85
N GLY A 378 2.17 -14.93 -38.14
CA GLY A 378 1.12 -15.47 -38.96
C GLY A 378 -0.19 -14.82 -38.60
N ASP A 379 -0.94 -14.35 -39.56
CA ASP A 379 -2.29 -13.75 -39.49
C ASP A 379 -3.38 -14.67 -38.83
N THR A 380 -2.98 -15.62 -37.98
CA THR A 380 -3.85 -16.57 -37.26
C THR A 380 -4.00 -16.20 -35.77
N ALA A 381 -3.69 -14.95 -35.39
CA ALA A 381 -3.97 -14.44 -34.04
C ALA A 381 -5.49 -14.54 -33.78
N GLY A 382 -5.88 -15.50 -32.94
CA GLY A 382 -7.26 -15.70 -32.48
C GLY A 382 -7.92 -17.04 -32.85
N SER A 383 -7.31 -17.86 -33.71
CA SER A 383 -7.91 -19.14 -34.14
C SER A 383 -7.22 -20.38 -33.55
N SER A 384 -5.98 -20.28 -33.08
CA SER A 384 -5.24 -21.44 -32.54
C SER A 384 -5.37 -21.52 -31.01
N VAL A 385 -5.62 -22.75 -30.52
CA VAL A 385 -5.59 -23.04 -29.07
C VAL A 385 -4.15 -22.88 -28.58
N ALA A 386 -3.94 -21.98 -27.61
CA ALA A 386 -2.65 -21.80 -26.97
C ALA A 386 -2.44 -22.83 -25.85
N ALA A 387 -3.48 -23.12 -25.07
CA ALA A 387 -3.46 -24.12 -24.02
C ALA A 387 -4.85 -24.75 -23.87
N GLY A 388 -4.90 -26.02 -23.50
CA GLY A 388 -6.17 -26.72 -23.31
C GLY A 388 -6.06 -27.85 -22.31
N LEU A 389 -7.19 -28.15 -21.66
CA LEU A 389 -7.41 -29.30 -20.79
C LEU A 389 -8.57 -30.10 -21.37
N TYR A 390 -8.42 -31.40 -21.52
CA TYR A 390 -9.41 -32.26 -22.12
C TYR A 390 -9.68 -33.49 -21.23
N HIS A 391 -10.93 -33.64 -20.79
CA HIS A 391 -11.43 -34.71 -19.94
C HIS A 391 -10.60 -34.89 -18.65
N VAL A 392 -10.18 -33.74 -18.08
CA VAL A 392 -9.30 -33.73 -16.90
C VAL A 392 -10.07 -34.05 -15.64
N GLU A 393 -9.57 -35.06 -14.91
CA GLU A 393 -10.09 -35.47 -13.60
C GLU A 393 -8.94 -35.54 -12.57
N VAL A 394 -9.12 -34.79 -11.45
CA VAL A 394 -8.31 -34.92 -10.23
C VAL A 394 -9.28 -35.25 -9.09
N PRO A 395 -9.22 -36.44 -8.47
CA PRO A 395 -10.19 -36.92 -7.50
C PRO A 395 -10.48 -35.90 -6.40
N GLN A 396 -11.76 -35.66 -6.14
CA GLN A 396 -12.26 -34.76 -5.10
C GLN A 396 -11.87 -33.27 -5.29
N ARG A 397 -11.18 -32.89 -6.39
CA ARG A 397 -10.68 -31.52 -6.62
C ARG A 397 -11.09 -30.91 -7.92
N LEU A 398 -11.08 -31.67 -9.03
CA LEU A 398 -11.30 -31.13 -10.36
C LEU A 398 -11.96 -32.15 -11.29
N ASN A 399 -12.98 -31.72 -12.01
CA ASN A 399 -13.59 -32.46 -13.10
C ASN A 399 -13.96 -31.45 -14.21
N VAL A 400 -13.09 -31.38 -15.23
CA VAL A 400 -13.21 -30.43 -16.34
C VAL A 400 -13.25 -31.22 -17.65
N PRO A 401 -14.41 -31.26 -18.33
CA PRO A 401 -14.52 -31.92 -19.61
C PRO A 401 -13.62 -31.30 -20.68
N ASP A 402 -13.77 -29.99 -20.87
CA ASP A 402 -13.01 -29.19 -21.82
C ASP A 402 -12.77 -27.78 -21.30
N PHE A 403 -11.54 -27.30 -21.42
CA PHE A 403 -11.17 -25.92 -21.13
C PHE A 403 -10.08 -25.51 -22.11
N GLU A 404 -10.36 -24.51 -22.93
CA GLU A 404 -9.42 -24.00 -23.92
C GLU A 404 -9.15 -22.52 -23.71
N VAL A 405 -7.90 -22.13 -23.96
CA VAL A 405 -7.43 -20.76 -24.01
C VAL A 405 -6.79 -20.52 -25.37
N ARG A 406 -7.29 -19.58 -26.14
CA ARG A 406 -6.79 -19.24 -27.47
C ARG A 406 -5.60 -18.28 -27.39
N ALA A 407 -4.83 -18.24 -28.47
CA ALA A 407 -3.71 -17.31 -28.59
C ALA A 407 -4.19 -15.85 -28.45
N GLY A 408 -3.58 -15.12 -27.51
CA GLY A 408 -3.97 -13.75 -27.19
C GLY A 408 -5.27 -13.61 -26.36
N GLU A 409 -5.94 -14.72 -26.03
CA GLU A 409 -7.14 -14.70 -25.19
C GLU A 409 -6.79 -14.38 -23.74
N ARG A 410 -7.69 -13.69 -23.09
CA ARG A 410 -7.60 -13.31 -21.67
C ARG A 410 -8.72 -14.00 -20.89
N VAL A 411 -8.36 -14.79 -19.89
CA VAL A 411 -9.32 -15.56 -19.10
C VAL A 411 -9.13 -15.23 -17.61
N LEU A 412 -10.21 -14.81 -16.97
CA LEU A 412 -10.29 -14.65 -15.51
C LEU A 412 -11.06 -15.83 -14.93
N ILE A 413 -10.44 -16.55 -14.00
CA ILE A 413 -11.07 -17.66 -13.29
C ILE A 413 -11.51 -17.17 -11.91
N THR A 414 -12.79 -17.27 -11.61
CA THR A 414 -13.41 -16.89 -10.35
C THR A 414 -14.05 -18.10 -9.66
N GLY A 415 -14.43 -17.97 -8.40
CA GLY A 415 -15.12 -19.03 -7.66
C GLY A 415 -14.74 -19.06 -6.17
N PRO A 416 -15.49 -19.77 -5.34
CA PRO A 416 -15.24 -19.84 -3.88
C PRO A 416 -13.89 -20.48 -3.55
N ASN A 417 -13.46 -20.29 -2.30
CA ASN A 417 -12.26 -20.97 -1.80
C ASN A 417 -12.49 -22.49 -1.78
N GLY A 418 -11.47 -23.23 -2.20
CA GLY A 418 -11.58 -24.70 -2.33
C GLY A 418 -12.27 -25.20 -3.61
N ALA A 419 -12.74 -24.31 -4.48
CA ALA A 419 -13.41 -24.71 -5.76
C ALA A 419 -12.51 -25.43 -6.77
N GLY A 420 -11.18 -25.53 -6.53
CA GLY A 420 -10.23 -26.20 -7.42
C GLY A 420 -9.46 -25.25 -8.36
N LYS A 421 -9.52 -23.92 -8.18
CA LYS A 421 -8.88 -22.94 -9.07
C LYS A 421 -7.38 -23.17 -9.23
N SER A 422 -6.63 -23.24 -8.13
CA SER A 422 -5.18 -23.49 -8.17
C SER A 422 -4.85 -24.87 -8.71
N THR A 423 -5.71 -25.88 -8.49
CA THR A 423 -5.54 -27.20 -9.06
C THR A 423 -5.66 -27.15 -10.59
N LEU A 424 -6.66 -26.44 -11.11
CA LEU A 424 -6.84 -26.23 -12.55
C LEU A 424 -5.63 -25.55 -13.18
N LEU A 425 -5.11 -24.48 -12.55
CA LEU A 425 -3.91 -23.79 -13.03
C LEU A 425 -2.68 -24.71 -13.02
N ARG A 426 -2.47 -25.48 -11.96
CA ARG A 426 -1.33 -26.41 -11.85
C ARG A 426 -1.37 -27.51 -12.90
N VAL A 427 -2.55 -28.03 -13.24
CA VAL A 427 -2.70 -28.98 -14.35
C VAL A 427 -2.42 -28.28 -15.69
N LEU A 428 -2.93 -27.06 -15.88
CA LEU A 428 -2.74 -26.29 -17.12
C LEU A 428 -1.25 -26.00 -17.40
N VAL A 429 -0.47 -25.65 -16.37
CA VAL A 429 0.97 -25.42 -16.51
C VAL A 429 1.80 -26.72 -16.49
N GLY A 430 1.20 -27.85 -16.12
CA GLY A 430 1.86 -29.14 -16.01
C GLY A 430 2.69 -29.33 -14.74
N ASP A 431 2.39 -28.56 -13.72
CA ASP A 431 2.95 -28.72 -12.36
C ASP A 431 2.24 -29.85 -11.58
N LEU A 432 1.06 -30.28 -12.05
CA LEU A 432 0.29 -31.38 -11.53
C LEU A 432 -0.20 -32.25 -12.69
N GLU A 433 0.11 -33.55 -12.66
CA GLU A 433 -0.45 -34.51 -13.61
C GLU A 433 -1.85 -34.94 -13.14
N PRO A 434 -2.87 -34.86 -14.02
CA PRO A 434 -4.21 -35.32 -13.69
C PRO A 434 -4.28 -36.87 -13.71
N ASP A 435 -5.21 -37.46 -12.94
CA ASP A 435 -5.41 -38.91 -12.95
C ASP A 435 -6.03 -39.39 -14.28
N ARG A 436 -6.82 -38.55 -14.93
CA ARG A 436 -7.38 -38.78 -16.27
C ARG A 436 -7.33 -37.50 -17.09
N GLY A 437 -7.33 -37.65 -18.38
CA GLY A 437 -7.34 -36.55 -19.35
C GLY A 437 -5.95 -36.11 -19.75
N THR A 438 -5.89 -35.04 -20.53
CA THR A 438 -4.65 -34.50 -21.08
C THR A 438 -4.66 -32.96 -21.06
N GLY A 439 -3.47 -32.37 -20.87
CA GLY A 439 -3.27 -30.93 -21.00
C GLY A 439 -2.31 -30.59 -22.13
N THR A 440 -2.60 -29.56 -22.90
CA THR A 440 -1.71 -28.97 -23.89
C THR A 440 -1.32 -27.56 -23.50
N ARG A 441 -0.06 -27.20 -23.74
CA ARG A 441 0.46 -25.86 -23.41
C ARG A 441 1.63 -25.49 -24.33
N PRO A 442 1.93 -24.20 -24.53
CA PRO A 442 3.10 -23.77 -25.27
C PRO A 442 4.38 -24.06 -24.48
N ALA A 443 5.51 -24.18 -25.18
CA ALA A 443 6.81 -24.43 -24.57
C ALA A 443 7.26 -23.30 -23.62
N ARG A 444 6.76 -22.09 -23.83
CA ARG A 444 7.06 -20.90 -23.01
C ARG A 444 5.82 -20.49 -22.22
N THR A 445 5.67 -21.11 -21.08
CA THR A 445 4.61 -20.81 -20.14
C THR A 445 5.19 -20.13 -18.92
N GLY A 446 4.78 -18.88 -18.67
CA GLY A 446 5.10 -18.15 -17.44
C GLY A 446 4.11 -18.53 -16.35
N TRP A 447 4.60 -18.96 -15.19
CA TRP A 447 3.79 -19.39 -14.07
C TRP A 447 4.09 -18.62 -12.80
N LEU A 448 3.07 -17.99 -12.22
CA LEU A 448 3.11 -17.36 -10.90
C LEU A 448 2.17 -18.13 -9.97
N PRO A 449 2.68 -19.07 -9.16
CA PRO A 449 1.85 -19.79 -8.18
C PRO A 449 1.42 -18.88 -7.03
N GLN A 450 0.39 -19.28 -6.31
CA GLN A 450 -0.08 -18.57 -5.12
C GLN A 450 1.03 -18.43 -4.07
N GLU A 451 1.75 -19.51 -3.80
CA GLU A 451 2.97 -19.51 -2.98
C GLU A 451 4.18 -19.76 -3.88
N SER A 452 5.14 -18.83 -3.88
CA SER A 452 6.37 -18.98 -4.66
C SER A 452 7.30 -19.94 -3.93
N PRO A 453 7.62 -21.14 -4.48
CA PRO A 453 8.50 -22.10 -3.85
C PRO A 453 9.91 -21.50 -3.69
N VAL A 454 10.52 -21.76 -2.55
CA VAL A 454 11.93 -21.40 -2.30
C VAL A 454 12.79 -22.43 -3.02
N THR A 455 13.31 -22.09 -4.19
CA THR A 455 14.07 -23.04 -5.04
C THR A 455 15.40 -23.42 -4.40
N ASP A 456 16.15 -22.44 -3.87
CA ASP A 456 17.37 -22.65 -3.08
C ASP A 456 17.47 -21.53 -2.02
N PRO A 457 17.29 -21.89 -0.73
CA PRO A 457 17.33 -20.92 0.37
C PRO A 457 18.64 -20.17 0.54
N ALA A 458 19.75 -20.76 0.07
CA ALA A 458 21.10 -20.24 0.25
C ALA A 458 21.52 -19.20 -0.78
N LEU A 459 20.86 -19.18 -1.96
CA LEU A 459 21.16 -18.22 -3.01
C LEU A 459 20.88 -16.78 -2.55
N SER A 460 21.70 -15.85 -3.03
CA SER A 460 21.35 -14.43 -2.92
C SER A 460 20.15 -14.10 -3.83
N LEU A 461 19.46 -13.01 -3.53
CA LEU A 461 18.36 -12.52 -4.36
C LEU A 461 18.81 -12.32 -5.81
N LEU A 462 20.02 -11.78 -6.03
CA LEU A 462 20.56 -11.58 -7.37
C LEU A 462 20.82 -12.90 -8.09
N ASP A 463 21.43 -13.88 -7.42
CA ASP A 463 21.72 -15.19 -8.00
C ASP A 463 20.42 -15.96 -8.30
N ALA A 464 19.46 -15.87 -7.40
CA ALA A 464 18.14 -16.48 -7.59
C ALA A 464 17.36 -15.84 -8.76
N PHE A 465 17.50 -14.53 -8.97
CA PHE A 465 16.95 -13.86 -10.16
C PHE A 465 17.62 -14.39 -11.44
N GLY A 466 18.96 -14.43 -11.47
CA GLY A 466 19.74 -14.82 -12.64
C GLY A 466 19.74 -16.32 -12.94
N ALA A 467 19.28 -17.17 -12.02
CA ALA A 467 19.32 -18.62 -12.19
C ALA A 467 18.55 -19.07 -13.45
N GLY A 468 19.29 -19.65 -14.41
CA GLY A 468 18.75 -20.09 -15.69
C GLY A 468 18.52 -18.99 -16.73
N LEU A 469 18.80 -17.71 -16.42
CA LEU A 469 18.72 -16.62 -17.38
C LEU A 469 20.07 -16.39 -18.07
N PRO A 470 20.11 -15.99 -19.34
CA PRO A 470 21.33 -15.61 -20.02
C PRO A 470 21.86 -14.27 -19.50
N GLY A 471 23.19 -14.11 -19.44
CA GLY A 471 23.85 -12.88 -19.00
C GLY A 471 24.77 -13.09 -17.82
N ASP A 472 25.51 -12.05 -17.46
CA ASP A 472 26.37 -12.01 -16.29
C ASP A 472 25.71 -11.32 -15.09
N ALA A 473 26.37 -11.33 -13.95
CA ALA A 473 25.84 -10.75 -12.71
C ALA A 473 25.56 -9.24 -12.83
N ASP A 474 26.32 -8.50 -13.64
CA ASP A 474 26.12 -7.06 -13.83
C ASP A 474 24.89 -6.79 -14.72
N ALA A 475 24.69 -7.61 -15.75
CA ALA A 475 23.48 -7.56 -16.58
C ALA A 475 22.24 -7.89 -15.76
N HIS A 476 22.27 -8.94 -14.93
CA HIS A 476 21.19 -9.33 -14.04
C HIS A 476 20.90 -8.25 -12.99
N ARG A 477 21.94 -7.63 -12.41
CA ARG A 477 21.82 -6.49 -11.50
C ARG A 477 21.12 -5.32 -12.18
N GLY A 478 21.57 -4.96 -13.38
CA GLY A 478 20.97 -3.87 -14.16
C GLY A 478 19.50 -4.12 -14.50
N ALA A 479 19.17 -5.34 -14.93
CA ALA A 479 17.81 -5.75 -15.23
C ALA A 479 16.89 -5.71 -14.00
N LEU A 480 17.33 -6.32 -12.89
CA LEU A 480 16.54 -6.41 -11.66
C LEU A 480 16.28 -5.04 -11.02
N LEU A 481 17.31 -4.19 -10.92
CA LEU A 481 17.17 -2.83 -10.40
C LEU A 481 16.39 -1.93 -11.37
N GLY A 482 16.48 -2.17 -12.67
CA GLY A 482 15.73 -1.44 -13.68
C GLY A 482 14.20 -1.60 -13.54
N LEU A 483 13.74 -2.72 -12.99
CA LEU A 483 12.31 -2.96 -12.70
C LEU A 483 11.81 -2.15 -11.49
N GLY A 484 12.69 -1.63 -10.64
CA GLY A 484 12.30 -0.88 -9.43
C GLY A 484 11.62 -1.72 -8.35
N LEU A 485 11.71 -3.05 -8.44
CA LEU A 485 11.11 -3.98 -7.48
C LEU A 485 11.97 -4.23 -6.24
N PHE A 486 13.28 -3.93 -6.34
CA PHE A 486 14.28 -4.16 -5.30
C PHE A 486 15.28 -3.03 -5.22
N LYS A 487 15.89 -2.88 -4.04
CA LYS A 487 16.97 -1.92 -3.79
C LYS A 487 18.34 -2.58 -3.98
N PRO A 488 19.39 -1.79 -4.21
CA PRO A 488 20.76 -2.32 -4.23
C PRO A 488 21.16 -3.07 -2.95
N SER A 489 20.67 -2.63 -1.80
CA SER A 489 20.89 -3.27 -0.49
C SER A 489 20.28 -4.68 -0.37
N ASP A 490 19.22 -4.97 -1.13
CA ASP A 490 18.50 -6.24 -1.03
C ASP A 490 19.20 -7.37 -1.79
N LEU A 491 20.02 -7.02 -2.79
CA LEU A 491 20.58 -7.97 -3.76
C LEU A 491 21.41 -9.10 -3.13
N ALA A 492 22.09 -8.81 -2.02
CA ALA A 492 22.91 -9.78 -1.28
C ALA A 492 22.11 -10.59 -0.24
N THR A 493 20.83 -10.27 -0.03
CA THR A 493 19.99 -10.99 0.94
C THR A 493 19.73 -12.41 0.45
N SER A 494 19.90 -13.41 1.32
CA SER A 494 19.55 -14.79 0.97
C SER A 494 18.04 -14.96 0.77
N VAL A 495 17.66 -15.86 -0.14
CA VAL A 495 16.23 -16.16 -0.42
C VAL A 495 15.48 -16.61 0.84
N ALA A 496 16.16 -17.31 1.76
CA ALA A 496 15.59 -17.68 3.06
C ALA A 496 15.21 -16.47 3.92
N GLY A 497 15.99 -15.39 3.84
CA GLY A 497 15.76 -14.15 4.59
C GLY A 497 14.71 -13.22 3.96
N LEU A 498 14.21 -13.52 2.76
CA LEU A 498 13.22 -12.71 2.10
C LEU A 498 11.83 -12.88 2.75
N SER A 499 11.11 -11.77 2.91
CA SER A 499 9.69 -11.80 3.26
C SER A 499 8.85 -12.46 2.14
N VAL A 500 7.61 -12.87 2.47
CA VAL A 500 6.66 -13.42 1.47
C VAL A 500 6.47 -12.45 0.30
N GLY A 501 6.29 -11.16 0.58
CA GLY A 501 6.15 -10.13 -0.47
C GLY A 501 7.41 -9.96 -1.33
N GLN A 502 8.61 -10.07 -0.73
CA GLN A 502 9.87 -10.00 -1.50
C GLN A 502 10.04 -11.22 -2.40
N ARG A 503 9.71 -12.42 -1.91
CA ARG A 503 9.71 -13.63 -2.75
C ARG A 503 8.72 -13.50 -3.91
N ARG A 504 7.54 -12.93 -3.66
CA ARG A 504 6.53 -12.66 -4.71
C ARG A 504 7.06 -11.69 -5.76
N ARG A 505 7.71 -10.60 -5.33
CA ARG A 505 8.37 -9.64 -6.24
C ARG A 505 9.50 -10.28 -7.05
N LEU A 506 10.28 -11.20 -6.47
CA LEU A 506 11.31 -11.95 -7.20
C LEU A 506 10.71 -12.84 -8.30
N ALA A 507 9.66 -13.59 -7.98
CA ALA A 507 8.95 -14.41 -8.97
C ALA A 507 8.37 -13.55 -10.11
N LEU A 508 7.78 -12.40 -9.77
CA LEU A 508 7.27 -11.44 -10.76
C LEU A 508 8.41 -10.87 -11.63
N ALA A 509 9.55 -10.49 -11.03
CA ALA A 509 10.71 -9.98 -11.76
C ALA A 509 11.22 -10.99 -12.80
N ARG A 510 11.26 -12.26 -12.46
CA ARG A 510 11.65 -13.34 -13.38
C ARG A 510 10.66 -13.46 -14.55
N LEU A 511 9.36 -13.44 -14.27
CA LEU A 511 8.32 -13.46 -15.30
C LEU A 511 8.37 -12.27 -16.25
N LEU A 512 8.70 -11.08 -15.74
CA LEU A 512 8.86 -9.87 -16.56
C LEU A 512 10.08 -9.94 -17.46
N HIS A 513 11.12 -10.66 -17.03
CA HIS A 513 12.36 -10.79 -17.77
C HIS A 513 12.32 -11.89 -18.85
N ASP A 514 11.58 -12.99 -18.61
CA ASP A 514 11.49 -14.14 -19.51
C ASP A 514 10.23 -14.06 -20.40
N PRO A 515 10.37 -13.98 -21.72
CA PRO A 515 9.21 -13.91 -22.62
C PRO A 515 8.38 -15.18 -22.58
N ALA A 516 7.08 -15.05 -22.33
CA ALA A 516 6.12 -16.15 -22.31
C ALA A 516 5.02 -15.95 -23.37
N ASP A 517 4.55 -17.05 -23.97
CA ASP A 517 3.42 -17.04 -24.91
C ASP A 517 2.08 -17.25 -24.18
N LEU A 518 2.15 -17.90 -23.02
CA LEU A 518 1.06 -18.05 -22.05
C LEU A 518 1.53 -17.59 -20.68
N LEU A 519 0.79 -16.67 -20.06
CA LEU A 519 0.94 -16.30 -18.65
C LEU A 519 -0.19 -16.90 -17.83
N VAL A 520 0.17 -17.61 -16.77
CA VAL A 520 -0.77 -18.18 -15.81
C VAL A 520 -0.44 -17.61 -14.43
N LEU A 521 -1.38 -16.90 -13.82
CA LEU A 521 -1.16 -16.15 -12.59
C LEU A 521 -2.20 -16.55 -11.54
N ASP A 522 -1.73 -17.07 -10.39
CA ASP A 522 -2.58 -17.44 -9.26
C ASP A 522 -2.48 -16.37 -8.17
N GLU A 523 -3.58 -15.62 -7.97
CA GLU A 523 -3.69 -14.51 -7.02
C GLU A 523 -2.52 -13.49 -7.13
N PRO A 524 -2.26 -12.91 -8.31
CA PRO A 524 -1.06 -12.11 -8.55
C PRO A 524 -0.98 -10.82 -7.72
N THR A 525 -2.11 -10.34 -7.21
CA THR A 525 -2.21 -9.10 -6.43
C THR A 525 -1.91 -9.29 -4.94
N ASN A 526 -1.93 -10.53 -4.44
CA ASN A 526 -1.70 -10.82 -3.03
C ASN A 526 -0.27 -10.46 -2.60
N HIS A 527 -0.14 -9.86 -1.41
CA HIS A 527 1.12 -9.42 -0.80
C HIS A 527 1.88 -8.33 -1.57
N LEU A 528 1.26 -7.72 -2.57
CA LEU A 528 1.79 -6.55 -3.27
C LEU A 528 1.20 -5.26 -2.68
N SER A 529 1.96 -4.17 -2.71
CA SER A 529 1.41 -2.86 -2.36
C SER A 529 0.40 -2.41 -3.43
N PRO A 530 -0.61 -1.60 -3.08
CA PRO A 530 -1.59 -1.10 -4.06
C PRO A 530 -0.93 -0.44 -5.27
N ALA A 531 0.20 0.23 -5.05
CA ALA A 531 1.01 0.83 -6.09
C ALA A 531 1.53 -0.18 -7.11
N LEU A 532 2.07 -1.30 -6.61
CA LEU A 532 2.65 -2.34 -7.44
C LEU A 532 1.57 -3.12 -8.18
N VAL A 533 0.39 -3.26 -7.57
CA VAL A 533 -0.78 -3.89 -8.21
C VAL A 533 -1.25 -3.08 -9.42
N GLU A 534 -1.33 -1.75 -9.31
CA GLU A 534 -1.68 -0.88 -10.44
C GLU A 534 -0.65 -1.01 -11.59
N ASP A 535 0.65 -1.00 -11.26
CA ASP A 535 1.71 -1.18 -12.27
C ASP A 535 1.64 -2.57 -12.93
N LEU A 536 1.28 -3.62 -12.17
CA LEU A 536 1.06 -4.98 -12.68
C LEU A 536 -0.15 -5.04 -13.62
N GLU A 537 -1.29 -4.45 -13.23
CA GLU A 537 -2.48 -4.39 -14.06
C GLU A 537 -2.22 -3.65 -15.38
N GLU A 538 -1.49 -2.52 -15.32
CA GLU A 538 -1.06 -1.79 -16.52
C GLU A 538 -0.21 -2.68 -17.43
N ALA A 539 0.78 -3.40 -16.85
CA ALA A 539 1.62 -4.32 -17.61
C ALA A 539 0.83 -5.46 -18.25
N LEU A 540 -0.11 -6.05 -17.49
CA LEU A 540 -0.99 -7.10 -18.01
C LEU A 540 -1.90 -6.59 -19.13
N SER A 541 -2.39 -5.34 -19.05
CA SER A 541 -3.26 -4.76 -20.09
C SER A 541 -2.57 -4.67 -21.45
N HIS A 542 -1.24 -4.49 -21.48
CA HIS A 542 -0.43 -4.39 -22.69
C HIS A 542 0.14 -5.73 -23.16
N TYR A 543 -0.03 -6.79 -22.37
CA TYR A 543 0.44 -8.12 -22.75
C TYR A 543 -0.38 -8.71 -23.90
N ARG A 544 0.29 -9.21 -24.93
CA ARG A 544 -0.33 -9.71 -26.16
C ARG A 544 -0.42 -11.24 -26.26
N GLY A 545 0.20 -11.97 -25.35
CA GLY A 545 0.10 -13.43 -25.26
C GLY A 545 -1.21 -13.86 -24.61
N ALA A 546 -1.41 -15.17 -24.52
CA ALA A 546 -2.54 -15.75 -23.79
C ALA A 546 -2.36 -15.54 -22.29
N LEU A 547 -3.44 -15.15 -21.59
CA LEU A 547 -3.42 -14.80 -20.17
C LEU A 547 -4.51 -15.54 -19.41
N VAL A 548 -4.13 -16.27 -18.38
CA VAL A 548 -5.05 -16.89 -17.41
C VAL A 548 -4.75 -16.36 -16.03
N VAL A 549 -5.74 -15.75 -15.38
CA VAL A 549 -5.60 -15.17 -14.04
C VAL A 549 -6.65 -15.76 -13.12
N VAL A 550 -6.24 -16.18 -11.94
CA VAL A 550 -7.13 -16.40 -10.81
C VAL A 550 -6.99 -15.20 -9.88
N SER A 551 -8.07 -14.55 -9.52
CA SER A 551 -8.04 -13.45 -8.56
C SER A 551 -9.34 -13.33 -7.79
N HIS A 552 -9.21 -12.84 -6.55
CA HIS A 552 -10.30 -12.37 -5.70
C HIS A 552 -10.30 -10.83 -5.57
N ASP A 553 -9.38 -10.15 -6.26
CA ASP A 553 -9.31 -8.69 -6.26
C ASP A 553 -10.47 -8.10 -7.07
N ARG A 554 -11.41 -7.47 -6.38
CA ARG A 554 -12.62 -6.88 -6.96
C ARG A 554 -12.32 -5.77 -7.98
N MET A 555 -11.20 -5.04 -7.83
CA MET A 555 -10.80 -4.01 -8.78
C MET A 555 -10.28 -4.64 -10.07
N LEU A 556 -9.45 -5.68 -9.95
CA LEU A 556 -8.99 -6.46 -11.09
C LEU A 556 -10.19 -7.07 -11.84
N GLU A 557 -11.15 -7.69 -11.12
CA GLU A 557 -12.38 -8.24 -11.73
C GLU A 557 -13.15 -7.20 -12.53
N ARG A 558 -13.31 -5.99 -11.98
CA ARG A 558 -14.03 -4.88 -12.64
C ARG A 558 -13.34 -4.35 -13.89
N ARG A 559 -12.00 -4.32 -13.89
CA ARG A 559 -11.18 -3.77 -14.99
C ARG A 559 -10.78 -4.83 -16.01
N PHE A 560 -10.97 -6.11 -15.69
CA PHE A 560 -10.56 -7.19 -16.56
C PHE A 560 -11.36 -7.19 -17.87
N THR A 561 -10.63 -7.14 -18.97
CA THR A 561 -11.21 -7.25 -20.32
C THR A 561 -10.90 -8.62 -20.88
N GLY A 562 -11.88 -9.53 -20.89
CA GLY A 562 -11.71 -10.89 -21.36
C GLY A 562 -12.85 -11.80 -20.92
N ARG A 563 -12.70 -13.09 -21.15
CA ARG A 563 -13.67 -14.12 -20.73
C ARG A 563 -13.51 -14.39 -19.24
N THR A 564 -14.63 -14.39 -18.51
CA THR A 564 -14.67 -14.84 -17.12
C THR A 564 -15.24 -16.25 -17.05
N VAL A 565 -14.56 -17.13 -16.31
CA VAL A 565 -14.95 -18.52 -16.10
C VAL A 565 -15.15 -18.73 -14.61
N ARG A 566 -16.29 -19.25 -14.22
CA ARG A 566 -16.58 -19.55 -12.82
C ARG A 566 -16.35 -21.02 -12.52
N LEU A 567 -15.55 -21.30 -11.50
CA LEU A 567 -15.29 -22.65 -11.03
C LEU A 567 -16.07 -22.89 -9.72
N GLU A 568 -16.87 -23.96 -9.68
CA GLU A 568 -17.63 -24.38 -8.50
C GLU A 568 -17.50 -25.90 -8.31
N ASN A 569 -17.12 -26.33 -7.11
CA ASN A 569 -16.96 -27.74 -6.76
C ASN A 569 -16.17 -28.56 -7.80
N GLY A 570 -15.06 -28.00 -8.28
CA GLY A 570 -14.19 -28.65 -9.25
C GLY A 570 -14.69 -28.64 -10.69
N SER A 571 -15.83 -28.01 -11.00
CA SER A 571 -16.41 -27.97 -12.33
C SER A 571 -16.57 -26.53 -12.83
N ILE A 572 -16.39 -26.32 -14.14
CA ILE A 572 -16.60 -25.03 -14.79
C ILE A 572 -18.11 -24.81 -14.92
N ARG A 573 -18.53 -23.61 -14.55
CA ARG A 573 -19.89 -23.07 -14.77
C ARG A 573 -19.78 -21.87 -15.71
N ASP A 574 -20.51 -21.89 -16.78
CA ASP A 574 -20.62 -20.77 -17.72
C ASP A 574 -21.49 -19.63 -17.14
#